data_ac99056dccaa2a4376a26e0ee9c76c2f
#
_entry.id   ac99056dccaa2a4376a26e0ee9c76c2f
#
_cell.length_a   1.000
_cell.length_b   1.000
_cell.length_c   1.000
_cell.angle_alpha   90.00
_cell.angle_beta   90.00
_cell.angle_gamma   90.00
#
_symmetry.space_group_name_H-M   'P 1'
#
loop_
_entity.id
_entity.type
_entity.pdbx_description
1 polymer ?
#
loop_
_entity_poly.entity_id
_entity_poly.type
_entity_poly.pdbx_seq_one_letter_code
_entity_poly.pdbx_strand_id
1 'polypeptide(L)'
;MSAVTHGLVCSHHHLYSALARGMPAPPSTPTSFLGILEQVWWRLDLALDEEMVRWSAKLGALEALESGTTAIIDHHSSPNAIEGSLSVIADACAEVGVRVACAYEVTDRNGPDGAKRGLEENRRFLAEGGRGWVGAHACFTLSDETLDAVVGLASDLNAGVHIHVHEGPEDEGAGRRLAGRTQDSWLIAHAVYLEDDLAGTILHNAESNMNNGVGYANPSRFANPVALGTDGIGGDMVGSFRAAYLKHREHDVTATPEAAWSWLATGWDLFPEARGDKVVWAYDSMDPWHLAFTPGVRPKQVVVGGEVVLENGAATRVDGAEIRAKAAEQAARLHRRL
;
A
#
# COMPACT_ATOMS: atom_id res chain seq x y z
N MET A 1 -7.68 -4.54 31.51
CA MET A 1 -6.90 -3.31 31.16
C MET A 1 -6.82 -3.29 29.63
N SER A 2 -6.82 -2.12 29.00
CA SER A 2 -6.63 -2.03 27.53
C SER A 2 -5.19 -2.31 27.17
N ALA A 3 -4.96 -3.08 26.10
CA ALA A 3 -3.62 -3.24 25.53
C ALA A 3 -3.15 -1.95 24.84
N VAL A 4 -1.84 -1.79 24.75
CA VAL A 4 -1.21 -0.62 24.12
C VAL A 4 -0.10 -1.09 23.20
N THR A 5 -0.06 -0.53 21.98
CA THR A 5 1.03 -0.76 21.01
C THR A 5 1.57 0.54 20.44
N HIS A 6 2.65 0.46 19.70
CA HIS A 6 3.02 1.46 18.72
C HIS A 6 1.94 1.60 17.64
N GLY A 7 1.98 2.67 16.87
CA GLY A 7 1.15 2.81 15.67
C GLY A 7 1.48 1.71 14.65
N LEU A 8 0.45 1.13 14.00
CA LEU A 8 0.70 0.12 12.98
C LEU A 8 1.08 0.80 11.65
N VAL A 9 1.87 0.09 10.84
CA VAL A 9 2.36 0.57 9.53
C VAL A 9 1.82 -0.33 8.44
N CYS A 10 1.12 0.25 7.47
CA CYS A 10 0.79 -0.42 6.21
C CYS A 10 1.92 -0.17 5.23
N SER A 11 2.71 -1.21 4.94
CA SER A 11 3.95 -1.07 4.18
C SER A 11 3.76 -1.03 2.65
N HIS A 12 2.55 -1.31 2.16
CA HIS A 12 2.16 -1.17 0.76
C HIS A 12 0.64 -0.99 0.66
N HIS A 13 0.23 0.09 0.05
CA HIS A 13 -1.18 0.43 -0.12
C HIS A 13 -1.41 1.22 -1.42
N HIS A 14 -2.64 1.20 -1.91
CA HIS A 14 -3.13 2.04 -2.99
C HIS A 14 -4.33 2.85 -2.49
N LEU A 15 -4.08 4.02 -1.92
CA LEU A 15 -5.13 4.88 -1.36
C LEU A 15 -6.19 5.28 -2.40
N TYR A 16 -5.85 5.33 -3.69
CA TYR A 16 -6.80 5.63 -4.76
C TYR A 16 -7.91 4.59 -4.91
N SER A 17 -7.71 3.37 -4.40
CA SER A 17 -8.67 2.27 -4.50
C SER A 17 -9.83 2.37 -3.50
N ALA A 18 -9.79 3.26 -2.51
CA ALA A 18 -10.86 3.35 -1.50
C ALA A 18 -12.25 3.65 -2.11
N LEU A 19 -12.29 4.34 -3.26
CA LEU A 19 -13.53 4.61 -4.01
C LEU A 19 -13.99 3.46 -4.93
N ALA A 20 -13.17 2.40 -5.09
CA ALA A 20 -13.49 1.28 -5.98
C ALA A 20 -14.61 0.39 -5.43
N ARG A 21 -14.85 0.40 -4.13
CA ARG A 21 -15.85 -0.45 -3.48
C ARG A 21 -17.25 -0.15 -4.02
N GLY A 22 -17.92 -1.20 -4.52
CA GLY A 22 -19.23 -1.08 -5.14
C GLY A 22 -19.22 -0.57 -6.59
N MET A 23 -18.06 -0.47 -7.25
CA MET A 23 -17.97 -0.10 -8.66
C MET A 23 -18.69 -1.13 -9.55
N PRO A 24 -19.12 -0.74 -10.76
CA PRO A 24 -19.72 -1.65 -11.72
C PRO A 24 -18.81 -2.83 -12.03
N ALA A 25 -19.42 -4.00 -12.26
CA ALA A 25 -18.66 -5.15 -12.74
C ALA A 25 -17.92 -4.82 -14.05
N PRO A 26 -16.74 -5.43 -14.28
CA PRO A 26 -16.02 -5.25 -15.53
C PRO A 26 -16.86 -5.76 -16.72
N PRO A 27 -16.55 -5.34 -17.96
CA PRO A 27 -17.32 -5.71 -19.16
C PRO A 27 -17.42 -7.23 -19.39
N SER A 28 -16.43 -7.98 -18.93
CA SER A 28 -16.43 -9.44 -18.92
C SER A 28 -15.74 -9.94 -17.65
N THR A 29 -16.00 -11.19 -17.26
CA THR A 29 -15.30 -11.80 -16.12
C THR A 29 -13.82 -12.02 -16.45
N PRO A 30 -12.88 -11.37 -15.73
CA PRO A 30 -11.46 -11.65 -15.94
C PRO A 30 -11.13 -13.12 -15.64
N THR A 31 -10.28 -13.73 -16.47
CA THR A 31 -9.86 -15.12 -16.33
C THR A 31 -8.35 -15.27 -16.07
N SER A 32 -7.64 -14.14 -15.95
CA SER A 32 -6.20 -14.07 -15.65
C SER A 32 -5.91 -12.83 -14.81
N PHE A 33 -4.75 -12.78 -14.21
CA PHE A 33 -4.28 -11.61 -13.46
C PHE A 33 -4.20 -10.38 -14.38
N LEU A 34 -3.60 -10.52 -15.58
CA LEU A 34 -3.58 -9.42 -16.55
C LEU A 34 -5.00 -8.93 -16.89
N GLY A 35 -5.94 -9.86 -17.06
CA GLY A 35 -7.34 -9.49 -17.28
C GLY A 35 -7.96 -8.69 -16.12
N ILE A 36 -7.56 -8.97 -14.86
CA ILE A 36 -7.96 -8.17 -13.70
C ILE A 36 -7.34 -6.75 -13.79
N LEU A 37 -6.06 -6.66 -14.14
CA LEU A 37 -5.40 -5.36 -14.32
C LEU A 37 -6.08 -4.53 -15.40
N GLU A 38 -6.28 -5.08 -16.61
CA GLU A 38 -6.83 -4.38 -17.76
C GLU A 38 -8.30 -3.99 -17.58
N GLN A 39 -9.11 -4.87 -16.99
CA GLN A 39 -10.57 -4.67 -16.94
C GLN A 39 -11.02 -3.98 -15.65
N VAL A 40 -10.20 -3.95 -14.61
CA VAL A 40 -10.54 -3.39 -13.30
C VAL A 40 -9.59 -2.24 -12.96
N TRP A 41 -8.34 -2.51 -12.63
CA TRP A 41 -7.44 -1.54 -12.03
C TRP A 41 -6.99 -0.44 -12.99
N TRP A 42 -6.60 -0.79 -14.23
CA TRP A 42 -6.17 0.21 -15.23
C TRP A 42 -7.32 1.07 -15.76
N ARG A 43 -8.55 0.58 -15.70
CA ARG A 43 -9.73 1.41 -15.97
C ARG A 43 -10.02 2.36 -14.83
N LEU A 44 -9.84 1.89 -13.60
CA LEU A 44 -10.04 2.71 -12.40
C LEU A 44 -9.04 3.88 -12.38
N ASP A 45 -7.76 3.61 -12.54
CA ASP A 45 -6.72 4.64 -12.45
C ASP A 45 -6.86 5.71 -13.54
N LEU A 46 -7.24 5.33 -14.77
CA LEU A 46 -7.53 6.24 -15.87
C LEU A 46 -8.78 7.12 -15.62
N ALA A 47 -9.71 6.68 -14.80
CA ALA A 47 -10.95 7.40 -14.52
C ALA A 47 -10.81 8.46 -13.41
N LEU A 48 -9.70 8.44 -12.66
CA LEU A 48 -9.46 9.34 -11.53
C LEU A 48 -9.20 10.79 -11.97
N ASP A 49 -9.72 11.73 -11.20
CA ASP A 49 -9.30 13.12 -11.18
C ASP A 49 -8.77 13.50 -9.79
N GLU A 50 -8.17 14.68 -9.68
CA GLU A 50 -7.54 15.16 -8.43
C GLU A 50 -8.50 15.13 -7.24
N GLU A 51 -9.76 15.52 -7.43
CA GLU A 51 -10.75 15.52 -6.35
C GLU A 51 -11.09 14.11 -5.89
N MET A 52 -11.19 13.16 -6.82
CA MET A 52 -11.35 11.74 -6.49
C MET A 52 -10.15 11.20 -5.73
N VAL A 53 -8.92 11.54 -6.15
CA VAL A 53 -7.68 11.18 -5.44
C VAL A 53 -7.71 11.70 -4.00
N ARG A 54 -8.04 12.98 -3.80
CA ARG A 54 -8.14 13.60 -2.47
C ARG A 54 -9.12 12.87 -1.55
N TRP A 55 -10.35 12.65 -2.00
CA TRP A 55 -11.37 12.02 -1.16
C TRP A 55 -11.16 10.51 -0.97
N SER A 56 -10.56 9.86 -1.95
CA SER A 56 -10.10 8.46 -1.79
C SER A 56 -9.03 8.35 -0.70
N ALA A 57 -8.02 9.22 -0.75
CA ALA A 57 -6.95 9.26 0.25
C ALA A 57 -7.50 9.59 1.66
N LYS A 58 -8.41 10.57 1.80
CA LYS A 58 -9.07 10.87 3.08
C LYS A 58 -9.84 9.68 3.63
N LEU A 59 -10.61 8.99 2.78
CA LEU A 59 -11.40 7.82 3.20
C LEU A 59 -10.47 6.67 3.62
N GLY A 60 -9.46 6.35 2.81
CA GLY A 60 -8.50 5.30 3.12
C GLY A 60 -7.71 5.58 4.40
N ALA A 61 -7.25 6.84 4.58
CA ALA A 61 -6.57 7.27 5.81
C ALA A 61 -7.48 7.19 7.04
N LEU A 62 -8.75 7.60 6.93
CA LEU A 62 -9.72 7.51 8.03
C LEU A 62 -9.93 6.05 8.46
N GLU A 63 -10.14 5.15 7.51
CA GLU A 63 -10.37 3.73 7.80
C GLU A 63 -9.12 3.04 8.35
N ALA A 64 -7.93 3.42 7.89
CA ALA A 64 -6.66 2.97 8.45
C ALA A 64 -6.52 3.43 9.91
N LEU A 65 -6.80 4.71 10.19
CA LEU A 65 -6.76 5.26 11.54
C LEU A 65 -7.74 4.55 12.48
N GLU A 66 -8.98 4.29 12.02
CA GLU A 66 -10.00 3.55 12.74
C GLU A 66 -9.63 2.08 13.01
N SER A 67 -8.59 1.58 12.34
CA SER A 67 -8.01 0.25 12.53
C SER A 67 -6.68 0.25 13.29
N GLY A 68 -6.20 1.42 13.75
CA GLY A 68 -4.96 1.55 14.51
C GLY A 68 -3.71 1.69 13.66
N THR A 69 -3.86 1.85 12.35
CA THR A 69 -2.76 2.14 11.41
C THR A 69 -2.49 3.63 11.41
N THR A 70 -1.27 4.04 11.75
CA THR A 70 -0.87 5.45 11.88
C THR A 70 0.06 5.91 10.76
N ALA A 71 0.59 4.95 9.98
CA ALA A 71 1.47 5.24 8.85
C ALA A 71 1.16 4.32 7.67
N ILE A 72 1.20 4.88 6.47
CA ILE A 72 0.92 4.19 5.20
C ILE A 72 2.05 4.47 4.23
N ILE A 73 2.51 3.46 3.49
CA ILE A 73 3.35 3.61 2.32
C ILE A 73 2.46 3.40 1.10
N ASP A 74 2.12 4.51 0.45
CA ASP A 74 1.19 4.55 -0.68
C ASP A 74 1.92 4.44 -2.01
N HIS A 75 1.37 3.63 -2.92
CA HIS A 75 1.81 3.48 -4.29
C HIS A 75 0.69 3.95 -5.22
N HIS A 76 0.86 5.11 -5.85
CA HIS A 76 -0.22 5.86 -6.48
C HIS A 76 -0.19 5.83 -8.00
N SER A 77 -1.36 5.65 -8.61
CA SER A 77 -1.59 5.77 -10.05
C SER A 77 -2.83 6.62 -10.34
N SER A 78 -2.64 7.66 -11.15
CA SER A 78 -3.71 8.52 -11.68
C SER A 78 -3.26 9.19 -12.98
N PRO A 79 -3.24 8.46 -14.12
CA PRO A 79 -2.63 8.95 -15.37
C PRO A 79 -3.22 10.26 -15.90
N ASN A 80 -4.47 10.58 -15.56
CA ASN A 80 -5.13 11.82 -15.95
C ASN A 80 -5.03 12.95 -14.90
N ALA A 81 -4.34 12.70 -13.77
CA ALA A 81 -4.10 13.65 -12.69
C ALA A 81 -2.75 13.38 -12.02
N ILE A 82 -1.66 13.40 -12.80
CA ILE A 82 -0.32 13.05 -12.31
C ILE A 82 0.26 14.17 -11.45
N GLU A 83 0.32 15.38 -12.02
CA GLU A 83 1.01 16.52 -11.41
C GLU A 83 0.35 16.95 -10.11
N GLY A 84 1.13 16.93 -9.03
CA GLY A 84 0.66 17.32 -7.70
C GLY A 84 -0.08 16.21 -6.94
N SER A 85 -0.36 15.05 -7.55
CA SER A 85 -1.14 13.97 -6.93
C SER A 85 -0.55 13.48 -5.61
N LEU A 86 0.78 13.35 -5.52
CA LEU A 86 1.45 12.90 -4.29
C LEU A 86 1.28 13.91 -3.16
N SER A 87 1.30 15.23 -3.46
CA SER A 87 1.03 16.27 -2.46
C SER A 87 -0.43 16.25 -2.01
N VAL A 88 -1.38 16.04 -2.95
CA VAL A 88 -2.81 15.88 -2.62
C VAL A 88 -3.05 14.73 -1.65
N ILE A 89 -2.37 13.59 -1.85
CA ILE A 89 -2.45 12.42 -0.96
C ILE A 89 -1.83 12.75 0.40
N ALA A 90 -0.62 13.34 0.41
CA ALA A 90 0.08 13.70 1.62
C ALA A 90 -0.75 14.66 2.50
N ASP A 91 -1.32 15.71 1.89
CA ASP A 91 -2.19 16.67 2.57
C ASP A 91 -3.46 16.00 3.12
N ALA A 92 -4.10 15.14 2.31
CA ALA A 92 -5.32 14.43 2.70
C ALA A 92 -5.08 13.52 3.92
N CYS A 93 -3.97 12.78 3.93
CA CYS A 93 -3.59 11.94 5.08
C CYS A 93 -3.24 12.78 6.31
N ALA A 94 -2.50 13.88 6.13
CA ALA A 94 -2.12 14.78 7.22
C ALA A 94 -3.34 15.46 7.87
N GLU A 95 -4.36 15.85 7.09
CA GLU A 95 -5.62 16.37 7.60
C GLU A 95 -6.33 15.37 8.53
N VAL A 96 -6.33 14.08 8.16
CA VAL A 96 -6.90 13.00 8.98
C VAL A 96 -6.05 12.71 10.22
N GLY A 97 -4.73 12.93 10.13
CA GLY A 97 -3.77 12.65 11.20
C GLY A 97 -3.02 11.33 11.01
N VAL A 98 -2.95 10.82 9.78
CA VAL A 98 -2.18 9.63 9.40
C VAL A 98 -0.92 10.06 8.67
N ARG A 99 0.21 9.45 8.99
CA ARG A 99 1.46 9.65 8.26
C ARG A 99 1.41 8.92 6.93
N VAL A 100 1.99 9.51 5.90
CA VAL A 100 2.09 8.83 4.61
C VAL A 100 3.46 9.04 3.98
N ALA A 101 3.94 8.02 3.28
CA ALA A 101 5.04 8.10 2.35
C ALA A 101 4.50 7.68 0.98
N CYS A 102 4.77 8.48 -0.06
CA CYS A 102 4.13 8.32 -1.36
C CYS A 102 5.14 7.93 -2.44
N ALA A 103 4.67 7.20 -3.44
CA ALA A 103 5.40 6.88 -4.65
C ALA A 103 4.43 6.94 -5.83
N TYR A 104 4.77 7.70 -6.90
CA TYR A 104 3.97 7.69 -8.12
C TYR A 104 4.40 6.53 -9.02
N GLU A 105 3.46 5.73 -9.46
CA GLU A 105 3.64 4.54 -10.27
C GLU A 105 4.04 4.89 -11.72
N VAL A 106 5.34 4.98 -12.01
CA VAL A 106 5.86 5.16 -13.37
C VAL A 106 5.58 3.92 -14.20
N THR A 107 5.04 4.11 -15.41
CA THR A 107 4.71 3.01 -16.33
C THR A 107 4.67 3.50 -17.78
N ASP A 108 5.05 2.65 -18.73
CA ASP A 108 4.96 2.94 -20.17
C ASP A 108 3.57 2.67 -20.75
N ARG A 109 2.63 2.13 -19.96
CA ARG A 109 1.23 1.85 -20.40
C ARG A 109 0.53 3.08 -20.97
N ASN A 110 0.86 4.25 -20.45
CA ASN A 110 0.24 5.52 -20.81
C ASN A 110 1.09 6.33 -21.81
N GLY A 111 2.00 5.65 -22.50
CA GLY A 111 2.93 6.23 -23.47
C GLY A 111 4.13 6.95 -22.82
N PRO A 112 5.12 7.36 -23.63
CA PRO A 112 6.36 7.95 -23.13
C PRO A 112 6.15 9.26 -22.36
N ASP A 113 5.15 10.06 -22.72
CA ASP A 113 4.83 11.28 -21.98
C ASP A 113 4.28 10.96 -20.58
N GLY A 114 3.50 9.88 -20.42
CA GLY A 114 3.01 9.42 -19.13
C GLY A 114 4.14 8.99 -18.21
N ALA A 115 5.07 8.19 -18.71
CA ALA A 115 6.25 7.75 -17.95
C ALA A 115 7.11 8.95 -17.50
N LYS A 116 7.38 9.90 -18.42
CA LYS A 116 8.15 11.11 -18.12
C LYS A 116 7.47 11.97 -17.02
N ARG A 117 6.17 12.19 -17.14
CA ARG A 117 5.39 12.97 -16.15
C ARG A 117 5.39 12.27 -14.79
N GLY A 118 5.28 10.94 -14.75
CA GLY A 118 5.36 10.15 -13.53
C GLY A 118 6.74 10.24 -12.85
N LEU A 119 7.83 10.19 -13.63
CA LEU A 119 9.18 10.44 -13.12
C LEU A 119 9.32 11.86 -12.53
N GLU A 120 8.78 12.86 -13.23
CA GLU A 120 8.84 14.25 -12.76
C GLU A 120 8.02 14.48 -11.50
N GLU A 121 6.86 13.83 -11.35
CA GLU A 121 6.06 13.92 -10.12
C GLU A 121 6.80 13.30 -8.91
N ASN A 122 7.44 12.13 -9.07
CA ASN A 122 8.31 11.57 -8.04
C ASN A 122 9.45 12.53 -7.69
N ARG A 123 10.13 13.08 -8.72
CA ARG A 123 11.21 14.06 -8.54
C ARG A 123 10.75 15.29 -7.78
N ARG A 124 9.65 15.90 -8.23
CA ARG A 124 9.09 17.10 -7.61
C ARG A 124 8.76 16.87 -6.14
N PHE A 125 7.98 15.84 -5.86
CA PHE A 125 7.50 15.55 -4.51
C PHE A 125 8.66 15.29 -3.53
N LEU A 126 9.61 14.45 -3.91
CA LEU A 126 10.77 14.10 -3.07
C LEU A 126 11.72 15.30 -2.89
N ALA A 127 11.97 16.09 -3.96
CA ALA A 127 12.83 17.27 -3.90
C ALA A 127 12.24 18.41 -3.05
N GLU A 128 10.91 18.50 -2.96
CA GLU A 128 10.19 19.44 -2.09
C GLU A 128 10.13 18.97 -0.62
N GLY A 129 10.75 17.86 -0.29
CA GLY A 129 10.81 17.29 1.06
C GLY A 129 9.66 16.33 1.40
N GLY A 130 8.88 15.91 0.40
CA GLY A 130 7.90 14.85 0.56
C GLY A 130 8.58 13.53 0.95
N ARG A 131 7.94 12.77 1.82
CA ARG A 131 8.44 11.44 2.19
C ARG A 131 7.98 10.39 1.19
N GLY A 132 8.89 9.55 0.68
CA GLY A 132 8.52 8.51 -0.25
C GLY A 132 9.68 7.77 -0.90
N TRP A 133 9.34 7.05 -1.94
CA TRP A 133 10.22 6.32 -2.83
C TRP A 133 9.95 6.76 -4.27
N VAL A 134 10.87 6.46 -5.19
CA VAL A 134 10.56 6.55 -6.61
C VAL A 134 9.67 5.36 -6.97
N GLY A 135 8.45 5.61 -7.40
CA GLY A 135 7.49 4.56 -7.74
C GLY A 135 7.70 4.04 -9.15
N ALA A 136 7.55 2.73 -9.33
CA ALA A 136 7.50 2.06 -10.62
C ALA A 136 6.43 0.98 -10.60
N HIS A 137 5.69 0.79 -11.70
CA HIS A 137 4.62 -0.21 -11.71
C HIS A 137 5.18 -1.63 -11.55
N ALA A 138 5.62 -2.24 -12.64
CA ALA A 138 6.18 -3.59 -12.67
C ALA A 138 7.05 -3.76 -13.91
N CYS A 139 7.98 -4.71 -13.90
CA CYS A 139 8.92 -4.88 -15.00
C CYS A 139 8.23 -5.11 -16.36
N PHE A 140 7.14 -5.86 -16.41
CA PHE A 140 6.44 -6.15 -17.67
C PHE A 140 5.75 -4.93 -18.31
N THR A 141 5.60 -3.82 -17.57
CA THR A 141 5.02 -2.56 -18.08
C THR A 141 6.05 -1.44 -18.24
N LEU A 142 7.32 -1.77 -18.14
CA LEU A 142 8.43 -0.82 -18.26
C LEU A 142 9.41 -1.27 -19.36
N SER A 143 9.81 -0.37 -20.22
CA SER A 143 10.99 -0.53 -21.05
C SER A 143 12.27 -0.50 -20.21
N ASP A 144 13.40 -0.97 -20.77
CA ASP A 144 14.66 -0.89 -20.04
C ASP A 144 15.10 0.57 -19.85
N GLU A 145 14.79 1.45 -20.84
CA GLU A 145 15.06 2.87 -20.74
C GLU A 145 14.29 3.53 -19.58
N THR A 146 13.00 3.21 -19.42
CA THR A 146 12.20 3.76 -18.32
C THR A 146 12.64 3.18 -16.97
N LEU A 147 12.98 1.89 -16.91
CA LEU A 147 13.51 1.28 -15.71
C LEU A 147 14.85 1.90 -15.29
N ASP A 148 15.77 2.12 -16.23
CA ASP A 148 17.05 2.78 -15.97
C ASP A 148 16.85 4.25 -15.53
N ALA A 149 15.84 4.95 -16.07
CA ALA A 149 15.49 6.30 -15.63
C ALA A 149 14.93 6.32 -14.19
N VAL A 150 14.12 5.32 -13.79
CA VAL A 150 13.65 5.14 -12.41
C VAL A 150 14.83 4.94 -11.46
N VAL A 151 15.74 4.02 -11.79
CA VAL A 151 16.94 3.72 -11.00
C VAL A 151 17.84 4.95 -10.88
N GLY A 152 18.06 5.66 -12.01
CA GLY A 152 18.84 6.90 -12.04
C GLY A 152 18.25 7.99 -11.16
N LEU A 153 16.92 8.20 -11.24
CA LEU A 153 16.23 9.17 -10.40
C LEU A 153 16.33 8.83 -8.91
N ALA A 154 16.15 7.56 -8.55
CA ALA A 154 16.29 7.11 -7.17
C ALA A 154 17.71 7.36 -6.64
N SER A 155 18.73 7.09 -7.46
CA SER A 155 20.13 7.38 -7.13
C SER A 155 20.39 8.89 -6.95
N ASP A 156 19.88 9.72 -7.87
CA ASP A 156 20.04 11.19 -7.82
C ASP A 156 19.45 11.79 -6.55
N LEU A 157 18.34 11.23 -6.07
CA LEU A 157 17.62 11.69 -4.90
C LEU A 157 18.04 10.98 -3.61
N ASN A 158 18.99 10.04 -3.68
CA ASN A 158 19.34 9.15 -2.57
C ASN A 158 18.08 8.50 -1.94
N ALA A 159 17.15 8.08 -2.79
CA ALA A 159 15.90 7.39 -2.43
C ALA A 159 15.97 5.92 -2.86
N GLY A 160 15.07 5.09 -2.31
CA GLY A 160 14.82 3.75 -2.84
C GLY A 160 13.78 3.76 -3.97
N VAL A 161 13.51 2.59 -4.51
CA VAL A 161 12.42 2.35 -5.47
C VAL A 161 11.34 1.52 -4.82
N HIS A 162 10.07 1.81 -5.11
CA HIS A 162 8.91 1.01 -4.73
C HIS A 162 8.28 0.44 -6.01
N ILE A 163 8.27 -0.89 -6.15
CA ILE A 163 7.89 -1.58 -7.38
C ILE A 163 7.18 -2.90 -7.08
N HIS A 164 6.16 -3.26 -7.90
CA HIS A 164 5.59 -4.60 -7.90
C HIS A 164 6.53 -5.53 -8.67
N VAL A 165 6.81 -6.69 -8.11
CA VAL A 165 7.75 -7.65 -8.71
C VAL A 165 7.13 -9.03 -8.70
N HIS A 166 6.97 -9.58 -9.89
CA HIS A 166 6.56 -10.95 -10.13
C HIS A 166 5.32 -11.36 -9.29
N GLU A 167 4.29 -10.49 -9.30
CA GLU A 167 3.00 -10.76 -8.68
C GLU A 167 2.26 -11.86 -9.45
N GLY A 168 2.24 -11.76 -10.79
CA GLY A 168 1.67 -12.72 -11.70
C GLY A 168 2.70 -13.26 -12.68
N PRO A 169 2.32 -14.30 -13.47
CA PRO A 169 3.21 -14.88 -14.49
C PRO A 169 3.58 -13.92 -15.62
N GLU A 170 2.83 -12.83 -15.79
CA GLU A 170 3.08 -11.80 -16.79
C GLU A 170 4.40 -11.07 -16.58
N ASP A 171 4.91 -11.05 -15.34
CA ASP A 171 6.17 -10.40 -14.96
C ASP A 171 7.36 -11.39 -14.98
N GLU A 172 7.27 -12.47 -15.79
CA GLU A 172 8.34 -13.44 -15.96
C GLU A 172 9.65 -12.75 -16.36
N GLY A 173 10.73 -13.06 -15.64
CA GLY A 173 12.05 -12.47 -15.86
C GLY A 173 12.30 -11.14 -15.15
N ALA A 174 11.35 -10.64 -14.35
CA ALA A 174 11.53 -9.44 -13.54
C ALA A 174 12.80 -9.50 -12.68
N GLY A 175 13.03 -10.63 -11.99
CA GLY A 175 14.22 -10.82 -11.17
C GLY A 175 15.51 -10.63 -11.95
N ARG A 176 15.63 -11.19 -13.15
CA ARG A 176 16.80 -11.00 -14.01
C ARG A 176 16.98 -9.55 -14.46
N ARG A 177 15.88 -8.85 -14.79
CA ARG A 177 15.93 -7.42 -15.18
C ARG A 177 16.34 -6.53 -14.03
N LEU A 178 15.96 -6.89 -12.79
CA LEU A 178 16.27 -6.13 -11.58
C LEU A 178 17.62 -6.52 -10.95
N ALA A 179 18.20 -7.64 -11.34
CA ALA A 179 19.48 -8.11 -10.82
C ALA A 179 20.58 -7.05 -10.96
N GLY A 180 21.24 -6.72 -9.85
CA GLY A 180 22.28 -5.68 -9.79
C GLY A 180 21.76 -4.23 -9.80
N ARG A 181 20.45 -3.99 -9.92
CA ARG A 181 19.82 -2.66 -9.82
C ARG A 181 19.25 -2.39 -8.43
N THR A 182 18.73 -3.43 -7.76
CA THR A 182 18.09 -3.29 -6.44
C THR A 182 19.10 -2.98 -5.34
N GLN A 183 18.64 -2.28 -4.30
CA GLN A 183 19.39 -1.91 -3.10
C GLN A 183 18.54 -2.19 -1.87
N ASP A 184 19.15 -2.21 -0.69
CA ASP A 184 18.47 -2.47 0.60
C ASP A 184 17.32 -1.47 0.87
N SER A 185 17.39 -0.27 0.29
CA SER A 185 16.35 0.76 0.39
C SER A 185 15.12 0.52 -0.49
N TRP A 186 15.14 -0.52 -1.35
CA TRP A 186 14.02 -0.81 -2.25
C TRP A 186 12.88 -1.53 -1.54
N LEU A 187 11.66 -1.29 -2.02
CA LEU A 187 10.42 -1.95 -1.61
C LEU A 187 9.92 -2.80 -2.78
N ILE A 188 9.91 -4.12 -2.56
CA ILE A 188 9.57 -5.13 -3.56
C ILE A 188 8.22 -5.74 -3.18
N ALA A 189 7.14 -5.27 -3.84
CA ALA A 189 5.80 -5.72 -3.53
C ALA A 189 5.50 -7.08 -4.18
N HIS A 190 4.76 -7.91 -3.46
CA HIS A 190 4.26 -9.25 -3.80
C HIS A 190 5.31 -10.35 -3.85
N ALA A 191 6.23 -10.34 -4.80
CA ALA A 191 7.28 -11.35 -5.01
C ALA A 191 6.76 -12.81 -5.05
N VAL A 192 5.52 -13.04 -5.58
CA VAL A 192 4.86 -14.36 -5.54
C VAL A 192 5.66 -15.41 -6.30
N TYR A 193 6.12 -15.07 -7.49
CA TYR A 193 6.89 -15.97 -8.37
C TYR A 193 8.38 -15.59 -8.45
N LEU A 194 8.86 -14.70 -7.60
CA LEU A 194 10.26 -14.28 -7.61
C LEU A 194 11.15 -15.43 -7.11
N GLU A 195 12.09 -15.87 -7.93
CA GLU A 195 13.09 -16.90 -7.61
C GLU A 195 14.49 -16.32 -7.45
N ASP A 196 14.72 -15.12 -8.00
CA ASP A 196 16.03 -14.45 -7.97
C ASP A 196 16.25 -13.75 -6.62
N ASP A 197 17.50 -13.68 -6.19
CA ASP A 197 17.89 -12.89 -5.02
C ASP A 197 18.01 -11.41 -5.40
N LEU A 198 17.12 -10.60 -4.86
CA LEU A 198 17.13 -9.14 -5.00
C LEU A 198 17.37 -8.48 -3.64
N ALA A 199 18.12 -7.38 -3.60
CA ALA A 199 18.22 -6.56 -2.38
C ALA A 199 16.94 -5.76 -2.16
N GLY A 200 16.56 -5.50 -0.91
CA GLY A 200 15.39 -4.72 -0.53
C GLY A 200 14.47 -5.43 0.46
N THR A 201 13.38 -4.78 0.83
CA THR A 201 12.33 -5.35 1.69
C THR A 201 11.20 -5.92 0.86
N ILE A 202 10.81 -7.16 1.11
CA ILE A 202 9.65 -7.80 0.48
C ILE A 202 8.37 -7.30 1.18
N LEU A 203 7.41 -6.81 0.40
CA LEU A 203 6.11 -6.36 0.89
C LEU A 203 5.07 -7.44 0.60
N HIS A 204 4.66 -8.17 1.64
CA HIS A 204 3.71 -9.27 1.51
C HIS A 204 2.26 -8.79 1.66
N ASN A 205 1.45 -8.99 0.64
CA ASN A 205 0.07 -8.54 0.53
C ASN A 205 -0.89 -9.74 0.48
N ALA A 206 -1.02 -10.46 1.59
CA ALA A 206 -1.70 -11.76 1.64
C ALA A 206 -3.15 -11.71 1.12
N GLU A 207 -3.93 -10.71 1.55
CA GLU A 207 -5.33 -10.57 1.17
C GLU A 207 -5.48 -10.28 -0.33
N SER A 208 -4.65 -9.39 -0.87
CA SER A 208 -4.66 -9.04 -2.29
C SER A 208 -4.24 -10.22 -3.16
N ASN A 209 -3.16 -10.91 -2.79
CA ASN A 209 -2.69 -12.08 -3.53
C ASN A 209 -3.78 -13.18 -3.60
N MET A 210 -4.51 -13.39 -2.50
CA MET A 210 -5.64 -14.32 -2.48
C MET A 210 -6.82 -13.82 -3.32
N ASN A 211 -7.17 -12.53 -3.23
CA ASN A 211 -8.25 -11.94 -3.99
C ASN A 211 -8.00 -11.99 -5.51
N ASN A 212 -6.77 -11.73 -5.92
CA ASN A 212 -6.36 -11.75 -7.33
C ASN A 212 -6.05 -13.17 -7.85
N GLY A 213 -6.06 -14.18 -6.96
CA GLY A 213 -5.79 -15.57 -7.34
C GLY A 213 -4.37 -15.81 -7.85
N VAL A 214 -3.42 -14.96 -7.50
CA VAL A 214 -2.04 -15.03 -8.01
C VAL A 214 -1.16 -16.06 -7.29
N GLY A 215 -1.60 -16.58 -6.14
CA GLY A 215 -0.86 -17.62 -5.42
C GLY A 215 -0.33 -17.18 -4.07
N TYR A 216 0.70 -17.86 -3.59
CA TYR A 216 1.31 -17.61 -2.28
C TYR A 216 2.81 -17.37 -2.38
N ALA A 217 3.24 -16.18 -1.99
CA ALA A 217 4.64 -15.78 -2.05
C ALA A 217 5.56 -16.59 -1.10
N ASN A 218 4.98 -17.24 -0.07
CA ASN A 218 5.71 -17.89 1.02
C ASN A 218 6.83 -17.00 1.60
N PRO A 219 6.47 -15.97 2.38
CA PRO A 219 7.43 -14.96 2.85
C PRO A 219 8.63 -15.55 3.60
N SER A 220 8.45 -16.69 4.27
CA SER A 220 9.51 -17.36 5.05
C SER A 220 10.67 -17.90 4.19
N ARG A 221 10.53 -17.96 2.85
CA ARG A 221 11.61 -18.39 1.96
C ARG A 221 12.66 -17.32 1.68
N PHE A 222 12.33 -16.06 1.94
CA PHE A 222 13.24 -14.95 1.68
C PHE A 222 14.22 -14.71 2.83
N ALA A 223 15.48 -14.42 2.49
CA ALA A 223 16.47 -13.92 3.44
C ALA A 223 16.26 -12.42 3.74
N ASN A 224 15.53 -11.73 2.90
CA ASN A 224 15.18 -10.31 3.00
C ASN A 224 14.33 -10.02 4.23
N PRO A 225 14.36 -8.78 4.77
CA PRO A 225 13.27 -8.29 5.60
C PRO A 225 11.93 -8.43 4.86
N VAL A 226 10.90 -8.89 5.57
CA VAL A 226 9.54 -8.96 5.04
C VAL A 226 8.66 -8.03 5.84
N ALA A 227 7.86 -7.19 5.18
CA ALA A 227 6.85 -6.34 5.82
C ALA A 227 5.45 -6.66 5.26
N LEU A 228 4.40 -6.36 6.02
CA LEU A 228 3.02 -6.54 5.58
C LEU A 228 2.45 -5.28 4.95
N GLY A 229 1.77 -5.46 3.83
CA GLY A 229 0.92 -4.47 3.18
C GLY A 229 -0.49 -5.00 2.95
N THR A 230 -1.37 -4.13 2.52
CA THR A 230 -2.77 -4.44 2.20
C THR A 230 -3.07 -4.29 0.71
N ASP A 231 -2.17 -3.70 -0.06
CA ASP A 231 -2.40 -3.37 -1.45
C ASP A 231 -3.68 -2.52 -1.61
N GLY A 232 -4.54 -2.77 -2.58
CA GLY A 232 -5.79 -2.03 -2.79
C GLY A 232 -6.97 -2.38 -1.86
N ILE A 233 -6.76 -3.11 -0.75
CA ILE A 233 -7.89 -3.68 0.02
C ILE A 233 -8.29 -2.85 1.25
N GLY A 234 -7.46 -1.95 1.72
CA GLY A 234 -7.72 -1.11 2.89
C GLY A 234 -6.59 -1.13 3.90
N GLY A 235 -6.67 -0.36 4.99
CA GLY A 235 -5.58 -0.12 5.93
C GLY A 235 -5.66 -0.92 7.25
N ASP A 236 -6.45 -1.99 7.36
CA ASP A 236 -6.57 -2.80 8.59
C ASP A 236 -5.40 -3.78 8.75
N MET A 237 -4.32 -3.33 9.39
CA MET A 237 -3.12 -4.14 9.55
C MET A 237 -3.27 -5.31 10.52
N VAL A 238 -4.24 -5.29 11.45
CA VAL A 238 -4.58 -6.46 12.28
C VAL A 238 -5.29 -7.51 11.42
N GLY A 239 -6.17 -7.07 10.52
CA GLY A 239 -6.79 -7.95 9.51
C GLY A 239 -5.75 -8.58 8.61
N SER A 240 -4.84 -7.78 8.06
CA SER A 240 -3.76 -8.25 7.18
C SER A 240 -2.82 -9.23 7.88
N PHE A 241 -2.45 -8.97 9.14
CA PHE A 241 -1.70 -9.93 9.96
C PHE A 241 -2.41 -11.29 10.07
N ARG A 242 -3.71 -11.29 10.34
CA ARG A 242 -4.51 -12.52 10.44
C ARG A 242 -4.56 -13.28 9.12
N ALA A 243 -4.78 -12.58 8.01
CA ALA A 243 -4.80 -13.17 6.69
C ALA A 243 -3.42 -13.78 6.32
N ALA A 244 -2.34 -13.06 6.60
CA ALA A 244 -0.98 -13.53 6.37
C ALA A 244 -0.67 -14.79 7.21
N TYR A 245 -1.05 -14.80 8.50
CA TYR A 245 -0.90 -15.98 9.34
C TYR A 245 -1.70 -17.17 8.82
N LEU A 246 -2.99 -16.98 8.52
CA LEU A 246 -3.85 -18.08 8.07
C LEU A 246 -3.38 -18.67 6.74
N LYS A 247 -2.93 -17.81 5.82
CA LYS A 247 -2.37 -18.27 4.54
C LYS A 247 -1.04 -18.99 4.73
N HIS A 248 -0.20 -18.52 5.65
CA HIS A 248 1.04 -19.22 5.99
C HIS A 248 0.76 -20.58 6.62
N ARG A 249 -0.19 -20.65 7.56
CA ARG A 249 -0.62 -21.88 8.25
C ARG A 249 -1.25 -22.89 7.31
N GLU A 250 -2.00 -22.45 6.30
CA GLU A 250 -2.53 -23.31 5.24
C GLU A 250 -1.41 -24.00 4.45
N HIS A 251 -0.32 -23.27 4.21
CA HIS A 251 0.85 -23.76 3.47
C HIS A 251 1.77 -24.63 4.34
N ASP A 252 1.99 -24.22 5.58
CA ASP A 252 2.87 -24.92 6.54
C ASP A 252 2.17 -25.07 7.89
N VAL A 253 1.82 -26.31 8.23
CA VAL A 253 1.16 -26.65 9.50
C VAL A 253 1.98 -26.29 10.74
N THR A 254 3.27 -26.03 10.62
CA THR A 254 4.14 -25.60 11.73
C THR A 254 4.22 -24.09 11.91
N ALA A 255 3.66 -23.30 10.96
CA ALA A 255 3.65 -21.85 11.03
C ALA A 255 2.96 -21.33 12.31
N THR A 256 3.49 -20.28 12.88
CA THR A 256 2.95 -19.66 14.09
C THR A 256 2.54 -18.19 13.84
N PRO A 257 1.62 -17.64 14.65
CA PRO A 257 1.24 -16.22 14.51
C PRO A 257 2.41 -15.25 14.71
N GLU A 258 3.43 -15.63 15.50
CA GLU A 258 4.60 -14.81 15.74
C GLU A 258 5.40 -14.53 14.44
N ALA A 259 5.42 -15.48 13.50
CA ALA A 259 6.05 -15.27 12.21
C ALA A 259 5.36 -14.13 11.44
N ALA A 260 4.03 -14.18 11.32
CA ALA A 260 3.27 -13.10 10.66
C ALA A 260 3.35 -11.77 11.44
N TRP A 261 3.43 -11.83 12.77
CA TRP A 261 3.63 -10.66 13.61
C TRP A 261 5.01 -10.02 13.37
N SER A 262 6.06 -10.82 13.18
CA SER A 262 7.38 -10.29 12.84
C SER A 262 7.37 -9.55 11.51
N TRP A 263 6.62 -10.03 10.52
CA TRP A 263 6.45 -9.33 9.23
C TRP A 263 5.71 -7.99 9.41
N LEU A 264 4.67 -7.95 10.25
CA LEU A 264 3.99 -6.69 10.58
C LEU A 264 4.95 -5.72 11.29
N ALA A 265 5.76 -6.22 12.23
CA ALA A 265 6.70 -5.42 13.01
C ALA A 265 7.82 -4.79 12.15
N THR A 266 8.21 -5.41 11.03
CA THR A 266 9.16 -4.84 10.06
C THR A 266 8.70 -3.50 9.49
N GLY A 267 7.38 -3.24 9.45
CA GLY A 267 6.83 -1.94 9.06
C GLY A 267 7.41 -0.77 9.88
N TRP A 268 7.75 -1.01 11.15
CA TRP A 268 8.39 0.01 12.01
C TRP A 268 9.84 0.34 11.62
N ASP A 269 10.52 -0.50 10.84
CA ASP A 269 11.84 -0.18 10.29
C ASP A 269 11.70 0.69 9.05
N LEU A 270 10.63 0.52 8.29
CA LEU A 270 10.30 1.33 7.12
C LEU A 270 9.71 2.70 7.51
N PHE A 271 8.98 2.76 8.61
CA PHE A 271 8.36 3.99 9.12
C PHE A 271 8.64 4.16 10.63
N PRO A 272 9.90 4.51 11.03
CA PRO A 272 10.33 4.52 12.43
C PRO A 272 9.52 5.46 13.33
N GLU A 273 8.95 6.55 12.77
CA GLU A 273 8.16 7.52 13.53
C GLU A 273 6.88 6.89 14.13
N ALA A 274 6.35 5.84 13.51
CA ALA A 274 5.19 5.11 14.03
C ALA A 274 5.49 4.43 15.37
N ARG A 275 6.76 4.18 15.71
CA ARG A 275 7.15 3.72 17.06
C ARG A 275 6.89 4.77 18.15
N GLY A 276 6.87 6.05 17.80
CA GLY A 276 6.51 7.14 18.70
C GLY A 276 5.00 7.34 18.87
N ASP A 277 4.20 6.76 17.99
CA ASP A 277 2.75 6.83 18.06
C ASP A 277 2.22 5.79 19.06
N LYS A 278 1.01 6.00 19.57
CA LYS A 278 0.41 5.14 20.58
C LYS A 278 -1.01 4.75 20.19
N VAL A 279 -1.27 3.45 20.18
CA VAL A 279 -2.61 2.90 19.99
C VAL A 279 -3.06 2.21 21.29
N VAL A 280 -4.15 2.69 21.86
CA VAL A 280 -4.84 2.07 22.99
C VAL A 280 -6.00 1.25 22.43
N TRP A 281 -5.97 -0.05 22.62
CA TRP A 281 -6.94 -0.95 22.02
C TRP A 281 -8.18 -1.12 22.92
N ALA A 282 -9.34 -1.29 22.30
CA ALA A 282 -10.56 -1.72 22.98
C ALA A 282 -10.55 -3.25 23.28
N TYR A 283 -9.36 -3.78 23.49
CA TYR A 283 -9.07 -5.18 23.77
C TYR A 283 -7.91 -5.25 24.77
N ASP A 284 -7.79 -6.32 25.52
CA ASP A 284 -6.85 -6.44 26.63
C ASP A 284 -5.54 -7.18 26.29
N SER A 285 -5.43 -7.72 25.07
CA SER A 285 -4.26 -8.44 24.63
C SER A 285 -3.89 -8.08 23.16
N MET A 286 -2.60 -7.87 22.91
CA MET A 286 -2.03 -7.80 21.56
C MET A 286 -1.05 -8.95 21.32
N ASP A 287 -1.16 -10.01 22.10
CA ASP A 287 -0.45 -11.26 21.87
C ASP A 287 -0.86 -11.86 20.51
N PRO A 288 0.09 -12.28 19.66
CA PRO A 288 -0.21 -12.77 18.32
C PRO A 288 -1.19 -13.95 18.29
N TRP A 289 -1.14 -14.87 19.29
CA TRP A 289 -2.10 -15.98 19.36
C TRP A 289 -3.51 -15.52 19.67
N HIS A 290 -3.68 -14.48 20.51
CA HIS A 290 -5.00 -13.90 20.74
C HIS A 290 -5.52 -13.22 19.48
N LEU A 291 -4.69 -12.39 18.83
CA LEU A 291 -5.10 -11.62 17.65
C LEU A 291 -5.43 -12.49 16.44
N ALA A 292 -4.70 -13.58 16.23
CA ALA A 292 -4.95 -14.52 15.14
C ALA A 292 -6.39 -15.06 15.14
N PHE A 293 -7.03 -15.14 16.31
CA PHE A 293 -8.36 -15.74 16.48
C PHE A 293 -9.43 -14.75 16.98
N THR A 294 -9.08 -13.48 17.20
CA THR A 294 -10.01 -12.44 17.66
C THR A 294 -10.33 -11.46 16.53
N PRO A 295 -11.50 -11.56 15.88
CA PRO A 295 -11.90 -10.60 14.84
C PRO A 295 -12.34 -9.27 15.45
N GLY A 296 -12.26 -8.20 14.65
CA GLY A 296 -12.89 -6.92 14.98
C GLY A 296 -12.22 -6.15 16.12
N VAL A 297 -10.94 -6.45 16.42
CA VAL A 297 -10.16 -5.64 17.36
C VAL A 297 -10.03 -4.23 16.79
N ARG A 298 -10.38 -3.20 17.59
CA ARG A 298 -10.36 -1.79 17.19
C ARG A 298 -9.69 -0.93 18.24
N PRO A 299 -9.05 0.17 17.85
CA PRO A 299 -8.50 1.12 18.81
C PRO A 299 -9.62 1.87 19.54
N LYS A 300 -9.39 2.12 20.83
CA LYS A 300 -10.16 3.06 21.63
C LYS A 300 -9.62 4.48 21.49
N GLN A 301 -8.30 4.63 21.39
CA GLN A 301 -7.62 5.89 21.24
C GLN A 301 -6.38 5.69 20.36
N VAL A 302 -6.10 6.65 19.51
CA VAL A 302 -4.86 6.72 18.73
C VAL A 302 -4.21 8.09 18.92
N VAL A 303 -2.90 8.08 19.21
CA VAL A 303 -2.07 9.27 19.38
C VAL A 303 -0.97 9.24 18.31
N VAL A 304 -0.90 10.27 17.48
CA VAL A 304 0.12 10.43 16.44
C VAL A 304 0.89 11.70 16.71
N GLY A 305 2.22 11.59 16.82
CA GLY A 305 3.08 12.75 17.09
C GLY A 305 2.75 13.48 18.40
N GLY A 306 2.17 12.78 19.38
CA GLY A 306 1.75 13.38 20.67
C GLY A 306 0.33 13.96 20.68
N GLU A 307 -0.37 13.99 19.56
CA GLU A 307 -1.74 14.48 19.43
C GLU A 307 -2.74 13.32 19.36
N VAL A 308 -3.85 13.42 20.09
CA VAL A 308 -4.96 12.44 19.99
C VAL A 308 -5.70 12.67 18.69
N VAL A 309 -5.61 11.74 17.76
CA VAL A 309 -6.23 11.81 16.41
C VAL A 309 -7.47 10.90 16.28
N LEU A 310 -7.65 9.96 17.21
CA LEU A 310 -8.86 9.14 17.33
C LEU A 310 -9.20 8.94 18.81
N GLU A 311 -10.46 9.14 19.15
CA GLU A 311 -10.98 8.95 20.51
C GLU A 311 -12.35 8.25 20.44
N ASN A 312 -12.50 7.14 21.17
CA ASN A 312 -13.73 6.35 21.23
C ASN A 312 -14.29 5.95 19.84
N GLY A 313 -13.38 5.62 18.90
CA GLY A 313 -13.74 5.22 17.53
C GLY A 313 -14.07 6.36 16.57
N ALA A 314 -13.94 7.63 16.99
CA ALA A 314 -14.17 8.80 16.17
C ALA A 314 -12.86 9.57 15.95
N ALA A 315 -12.59 9.98 14.71
CA ALA A 315 -11.48 10.88 14.40
C ALA A 315 -11.72 12.25 15.06
N THR A 316 -10.66 12.87 15.58
CA THR A 316 -10.75 14.13 16.32
C THR A 316 -10.42 15.36 15.46
N ARG A 317 -9.69 15.16 14.36
CA ARG A 317 -9.23 16.23 13.46
C ARG A 317 -10.20 16.53 12.35
N VAL A 318 -11.04 15.57 11.98
CA VAL A 318 -11.95 15.61 10.84
C VAL A 318 -13.32 15.06 11.20
N ASP A 319 -14.33 15.49 10.45
CA ASP A 319 -15.66 14.85 10.51
C ASP A 319 -15.68 13.59 9.62
N GLY A 320 -15.63 12.43 10.25
CA GLY A 320 -15.66 11.14 9.55
C GLY A 320 -16.94 10.93 8.74
N ALA A 321 -18.08 11.49 9.15
CA ALA A 321 -19.34 11.39 8.40
C ALA A 321 -19.27 12.24 7.13
N GLU A 322 -18.68 13.44 7.19
CA GLU A 322 -18.44 14.27 6.02
C GLU A 322 -17.50 13.57 5.01
N ILE A 323 -16.40 13.00 5.48
CA ILE A 323 -15.45 12.27 4.61
C ILE A 323 -16.19 11.13 3.88
N ARG A 324 -16.98 10.33 4.60
CA ARG A 324 -17.72 9.21 3.99
C ARG A 324 -18.77 9.70 2.98
N ALA A 325 -19.47 10.79 3.28
CA ALA A 325 -20.46 11.38 2.37
C ALA A 325 -19.79 11.90 1.08
N LYS A 326 -18.69 12.64 1.21
CA LYS A 326 -17.92 13.16 0.08
C LYS A 326 -17.27 12.04 -0.75
N ALA A 327 -16.68 11.05 -0.09
CA ALA A 327 -16.14 9.89 -0.77
C ALA A 327 -17.22 9.12 -1.55
N ALA A 328 -18.43 8.95 -0.99
CA ALA A 328 -19.55 8.34 -1.70
C ALA A 328 -20.00 9.16 -2.93
N GLU A 329 -19.99 10.50 -2.84
CA GLU A 329 -20.25 11.39 -3.98
C GLU A 329 -19.20 11.18 -5.08
N GLN A 330 -17.90 11.14 -4.71
CA GLN A 330 -16.81 10.92 -5.67
C GLN A 330 -16.81 9.49 -6.24
N ALA A 331 -17.11 8.47 -5.42
CA ALA A 331 -17.31 7.11 -5.90
C ALA A 331 -18.41 7.03 -6.96
N ALA A 332 -19.55 7.70 -6.73
CA ALA A 332 -20.62 7.76 -7.72
C ALA A 332 -20.21 8.48 -9.01
N ARG A 333 -19.33 9.51 -8.93
CA ARG A 333 -18.74 10.15 -10.13
C ARG A 333 -17.81 9.21 -10.87
N LEU A 334 -16.92 8.53 -10.15
CA LEU A 334 -15.97 7.55 -10.66
C LEU A 334 -16.69 6.40 -11.37
N HIS A 335 -17.69 5.80 -10.72
CA HIS A 335 -18.43 4.64 -11.24
C HIS A 335 -19.20 4.95 -12.53
N ARG A 336 -19.55 6.22 -12.78
CA ARG A 336 -20.15 6.64 -14.07
C ARG A 336 -19.15 6.73 -15.21
N ARG A 337 -17.83 6.75 -14.91
CA ARG A 337 -16.76 6.76 -15.93
C ARG A 337 -16.27 5.35 -16.29
N LEU A 338 -16.60 4.37 -15.46
CA LEU A 338 -16.27 2.96 -15.65
C LEU A 338 -17.35 2.21 -16.43
#